data_189b4727031fc2fadd6945d128dc7925
#
_entry.id   189b4727031fc2fadd6945d128dc7925
#
_cell.length_a   1.000
_cell.length_b   1.000
_cell.length_c   1.000
_cell.angle_alpha   90.00
_cell.angle_beta   90.00
_cell.angle_gamma   90.00
#
_symmetry.space_group_name_H-M   'P 1'
#
loop_
_entity.id
_entity.type
_entity.pdbx_description
1 polymer ?
#
loop_
_entity_poly.entity_id
_entity_poly.type
_entity_poly.pdbx_seq_one_letter_code
_entity_poly.pdbx_strand_id
1 'polypeptide(L)'
;MPRYAILTNDLQRDLVDKNEQRKANVQEMTPAFQEFLARLRELQVPVIHLQLVYDEDDKKIEYHDGRIPVLRGTRGAELLPEFVAPGDIVMEKKKDSGFFETDLHDYLQKNDIDTVIITGMQAQVCIQTTAADAHFRGYNVVVPSDGVVSTREEDRTRALEWLASYCAVVAPMAEVARRIGSEEGFDFSVAALP
;
A
#
# COMPACT_ATOMS: atom_id res chain seq x y z
N MET A 1 4.37 1.08 23.33
CA MET A 1 3.29 0.56 22.47
C MET A 1 3.74 0.70 21.03
N PRO A 2 3.43 -0.25 20.14
CA PRO A 2 3.77 -0.12 18.72
C PRO A 2 3.13 1.15 18.14
N ARG A 3 3.87 1.82 17.23
CA ARG A 3 3.37 3.00 16.51
C ARG A 3 3.20 2.65 15.05
N TYR A 4 2.00 2.80 14.56
CA TYR A 4 1.57 2.36 13.24
C TYR A 4 1.53 3.52 12.24
N ALA A 5 1.75 3.21 10.96
CA ALA A 5 1.32 4.01 9.81
C ALA A 5 0.72 3.09 8.75
N ILE A 6 -0.31 3.54 8.03
CA ILE A 6 -0.82 2.83 6.86
C ILE A 6 -0.27 3.44 5.58
N LEU A 7 0.26 2.58 4.71
CA LEU A 7 0.77 2.90 3.38
C LEU A 7 -0.22 2.37 2.34
N THR A 8 -0.83 3.24 1.54
CA THR A 8 -1.66 2.82 0.42
C THR A 8 -0.87 2.97 -0.88
N ASN A 9 -0.77 1.92 -1.66
CA ASN A 9 0.02 1.93 -2.90
C ASN A 9 -0.86 2.06 -4.13
N ASP A 10 -0.57 3.07 -4.95
CA ASP A 10 -0.95 3.12 -6.36
C ASP A 10 -2.47 3.06 -6.66
N LEU A 11 -3.31 3.49 -5.72
CA LEU A 11 -4.75 3.59 -5.94
C LEU A 11 -5.06 4.85 -6.78
N GLN A 12 -4.62 4.82 -8.05
CA GLN A 12 -4.65 5.92 -9.02
C GLN A 12 -5.44 5.56 -10.28
N ARG A 13 -6.03 6.56 -10.93
CA ARG A 13 -6.95 6.37 -12.06
C ARG A 13 -6.35 5.53 -13.19
N ASP A 14 -5.20 5.92 -13.75
CA ASP A 14 -4.59 5.19 -14.87
C ASP A 14 -4.23 3.74 -14.52
N LEU A 15 -3.86 3.49 -13.27
CA LEU A 15 -3.46 2.17 -12.83
C LEU A 15 -4.66 1.27 -12.55
N VAL A 16 -5.73 1.81 -11.98
CA VAL A 16 -6.97 1.08 -11.72
C VAL A 16 -7.74 0.84 -13.01
N ASP A 17 -7.91 1.88 -13.83
CA ASP A 17 -8.66 1.80 -15.10
C ASP A 17 -7.90 1.06 -16.22
N LYS A 18 -6.68 0.55 -15.95
CA LYS A 18 -5.85 -0.15 -16.96
C LYS A 18 -6.55 -1.35 -17.59
N ASN A 19 -7.39 -2.05 -16.83
CA ASN A 19 -8.26 -3.12 -17.35
C ASN A 19 -9.48 -3.31 -16.45
N GLU A 20 -10.56 -3.86 -17.01
CA GLU A 20 -11.85 -4.02 -16.35
C GLU A 20 -11.79 -4.95 -15.12
N GLN A 21 -10.97 -6.02 -15.14
CA GLN A 21 -10.86 -6.92 -14.00
C GLN A 21 -10.23 -6.23 -12.79
N ARG A 22 -9.17 -5.44 -13.01
CA ARG A 22 -8.52 -4.68 -11.94
C ARG A 22 -9.47 -3.64 -11.35
N LYS A 23 -10.20 -2.95 -12.22
CA LYS A 23 -11.20 -1.97 -11.82
C LYS A 23 -12.29 -2.62 -10.98
N ALA A 24 -12.83 -3.76 -11.41
CA ALA A 24 -13.83 -4.50 -10.65
C ALA A 24 -13.31 -4.94 -9.28
N ASN A 25 -12.08 -5.46 -9.21
CA ASN A 25 -11.47 -5.88 -7.94
C ASN A 25 -11.28 -4.70 -6.96
N VAL A 26 -10.88 -3.52 -7.46
CA VAL A 26 -10.79 -2.31 -6.62
C VAL A 26 -12.18 -1.85 -6.18
N GLN A 27 -13.18 -1.87 -7.06
CA GLN A 27 -14.55 -1.51 -6.72
C GLN A 27 -15.15 -2.43 -5.65
N GLU A 28 -14.88 -3.73 -5.73
CA GLU A 28 -15.30 -4.71 -4.73
C GLU A 28 -14.67 -4.44 -3.35
N MET A 29 -13.38 -4.12 -3.31
CA MET A 29 -12.66 -3.78 -2.09
C MET A 29 -13.15 -2.46 -1.47
N THR A 30 -13.59 -1.50 -2.28
CA THR A 30 -13.77 -0.09 -1.90
C THR A 30 -14.60 0.13 -0.63
N PRO A 31 -15.81 -0.46 -0.44
CA PRO A 31 -16.61 -0.18 0.75
C PRO A 31 -15.90 -0.54 2.06
N ALA A 32 -15.39 -1.77 2.14
CA ALA A 32 -14.68 -2.24 3.33
C ALA A 32 -13.37 -1.48 3.56
N PHE A 33 -12.68 -1.08 2.49
CA PHE A 33 -11.44 -0.33 2.58
C PHE A 33 -11.66 1.11 3.05
N GLN A 34 -12.76 1.76 2.65
CA GLN A 34 -13.13 3.07 3.16
C GLN A 34 -13.42 3.03 4.67
N GLU A 35 -14.17 2.02 5.15
CA GLU A 35 -14.43 1.82 6.57
C GLU A 35 -13.13 1.56 7.34
N PHE A 36 -12.23 0.76 6.79
CA PHE A 36 -10.93 0.49 7.37
C PHE A 36 -10.08 1.75 7.51
N LEU A 37 -9.94 2.56 6.44
CA LEU A 37 -9.22 3.82 6.49
C LEU A 37 -9.83 4.80 7.49
N ALA A 38 -11.17 4.92 7.51
CA ALA A 38 -11.85 5.77 8.48
C ALA A 38 -11.55 5.35 9.92
N ARG A 39 -11.60 4.04 10.19
CA ARG A 39 -11.28 3.50 11.51
C ARG A 39 -9.83 3.76 11.92
N LEU A 40 -8.87 3.60 11.02
CA LEU A 40 -7.47 3.89 11.34
C LEU A 40 -7.23 5.39 11.59
N ARG A 41 -7.90 6.28 10.86
CA ARG A 41 -7.85 7.73 11.12
C ARG A 41 -8.41 8.08 12.51
N GLU A 42 -9.52 7.46 12.92
CA GLU A 42 -10.07 7.62 14.28
C GLU A 42 -9.06 7.18 15.36
N LEU A 43 -8.29 6.14 15.08
CA LEU A 43 -7.23 5.63 15.94
C LEU A 43 -5.93 6.44 15.85
N GLN A 44 -5.95 7.57 15.15
CA GLN A 44 -4.80 8.46 14.95
C GLN A 44 -3.61 7.80 14.24
N VAL A 45 -3.86 6.75 13.44
CA VAL A 45 -2.85 6.13 12.58
C VAL A 45 -2.67 6.99 11.34
N PRO A 46 -1.47 7.52 11.07
CA PRO A 46 -1.21 8.30 9.85
C PRO A 46 -1.50 7.48 8.58
N VAL A 47 -2.23 8.10 7.64
CA VAL A 47 -2.48 7.53 6.31
C VAL A 47 -1.53 8.18 5.32
N ILE A 48 -0.72 7.37 4.66
CA ILE A 48 0.28 7.81 3.68
C ILE A 48 -0.05 7.16 2.34
N HIS A 49 -0.43 7.97 1.36
CA HIS A 49 -0.67 7.53 -0.01
C HIS A 49 0.64 7.58 -0.79
N LEU A 50 1.13 6.43 -1.21
CA LEU A 50 2.27 6.29 -2.10
C LEU A 50 1.78 6.41 -3.54
N GLN A 51 2.07 7.53 -4.16
CA GLN A 51 1.60 7.90 -5.49
C GLN A 51 2.71 7.69 -6.51
N LEU A 52 2.53 6.76 -7.44
CA LEU A 52 3.46 6.57 -8.55
C LEU A 52 3.27 7.73 -9.55
N VAL A 53 4.35 8.45 -9.84
CA VAL A 53 4.30 9.58 -10.80
C VAL A 53 5.50 9.52 -11.72
N TYR A 54 5.25 9.58 -13.03
CA TYR A 54 6.29 9.71 -14.04
C TYR A 54 6.33 11.12 -14.63
N ASP A 55 7.52 11.54 -15.04
CA ASP A 55 7.73 12.77 -15.80
C ASP A 55 7.96 12.46 -17.29
N GLU A 56 7.86 13.47 -18.15
CA GLU A 56 8.03 13.29 -19.60
C GLU A 56 9.40 12.71 -20.00
N ASP A 57 10.41 12.90 -19.15
CA ASP A 57 11.78 12.41 -19.39
C ASP A 57 11.98 10.97 -18.91
N ASP A 58 11.00 10.37 -18.23
CA ASP A 58 11.04 8.98 -17.74
C ASP A 58 10.91 7.98 -18.90
N LYS A 59 11.91 7.96 -19.79
CA LYS A 59 11.98 7.39 -21.15
C LYS A 59 11.70 5.89 -21.30
N LYS A 60 11.32 5.16 -20.25
CA LYS A 60 11.26 3.68 -20.34
C LYS A 60 9.88 3.11 -20.07
N ILE A 61 8.86 3.93 -19.88
CA ILE A 61 7.55 3.46 -19.41
C ILE A 61 6.47 4.05 -20.32
N GLU A 62 6.16 3.31 -21.38
CA GLU A 62 5.04 3.61 -22.24
C GLU A 62 3.97 2.52 -22.11
N TYR A 63 2.72 2.90 -22.13
CA TYR A 63 1.64 1.97 -22.41
C TYR A 63 1.66 1.53 -23.87
N HIS A 64 0.96 0.46 -24.18
CA HIS A 64 0.83 -0.03 -25.56
C HIS A 64 0.22 0.99 -26.53
N ASP A 65 -0.43 2.03 -26.01
CA ASP A 65 -1.00 3.14 -26.76
C ASP A 65 -0.03 4.34 -26.91
N GLY A 66 1.22 4.19 -26.48
CA GLY A 66 2.25 5.24 -26.54
C GLY A 66 2.11 6.35 -25.50
N ARG A 67 1.19 6.21 -24.51
CA ARG A 67 1.09 7.15 -23.38
C ARG A 67 2.03 6.79 -22.26
N ILE A 68 2.57 7.80 -21.59
CA ILE A 68 3.20 7.63 -20.27
C ILE A 68 2.08 7.51 -19.24
N PRO A 69 1.97 6.38 -18.50
CA PRO A 69 0.97 6.24 -17.46
C PRO A 69 1.30 7.13 -16.27
N VAL A 70 0.29 7.52 -15.52
CA VAL A 70 0.42 8.33 -14.29
C VAL A 70 1.35 9.53 -14.46
N LEU A 71 1.32 10.17 -15.65
CA LEU A 71 2.14 11.33 -15.99
C LEU A 71 1.78 12.50 -15.07
N ARG A 72 2.79 13.16 -14.54
CA ARG A 72 2.65 14.33 -13.65
C ARG A 72 1.68 15.36 -14.24
N GLY A 73 0.77 15.84 -13.40
CA GLY A 73 -0.21 16.85 -13.75
C GLY A 73 -1.38 16.37 -14.59
N THR A 74 -1.45 15.07 -14.93
CA THR A 74 -2.60 14.51 -15.62
C THR A 74 -3.62 13.91 -14.66
N ARG A 75 -4.87 13.83 -15.11
CA ARG A 75 -5.94 13.15 -14.35
C ARG A 75 -5.62 11.66 -14.08
N GLY A 76 -4.84 11.03 -14.95
CA GLY A 76 -4.43 9.64 -14.80
C GLY A 76 -3.55 9.40 -13.56
N ALA A 77 -2.74 10.39 -13.20
CA ALA A 77 -1.89 10.33 -12.01
C ALA A 77 -2.65 10.58 -10.69
N GLU A 78 -3.88 11.12 -10.75
CA GLU A 78 -4.64 11.43 -9.52
C GLU A 78 -4.96 10.16 -8.74
N LEU A 79 -4.83 10.27 -7.41
CA LEU A 79 -5.36 9.28 -6.49
C LEU A 79 -6.89 9.19 -6.62
N LEU A 80 -7.44 8.03 -6.34
CA LEU A 80 -8.89 7.84 -6.27
C LEU A 80 -9.44 8.63 -5.07
N PRO A 81 -10.31 9.62 -5.29
CA PRO A 81 -10.73 10.56 -4.25
C PRO A 81 -11.50 9.90 -3.11
N GLU A 82 -12.10 8.74 -3.36
CA GLU A 82 -12.84 7.96 -2.36
C GLU A 82 -11.97 7.40 -1.24
N PHE A 83 -10.63 7.42 -1.40
CA PHE A 83 -9.69 6.92 -0.39
C PHE A 83 -8.94 8.04 0.34
N VAL A 84 -8.97 9.26 -0.18
CA VAL A 84 -8.23 10.41 0.34
C VAL A 84 -9.09 11.25 1.27
N ALA A 85 -8.54 11.65 2.42
CA ALA A 85 -9.19 12.55 3.35
C ALA A 85 -8.27 13.72 3.77
N PRO A 86 -8.84 14.84 4.26
CA PRO A 86 -8.03 15.92 4.82
C PRO A 86 -7.13 15.42 5.96
N GLY A 87 -5.86 15.75 5.88
CA GLY A 87 -4.85 15.33 6.86
C GLY A 87 -4.06 14.08 6.44
N ASP A 88 -4.46 13.38 5.39
CA ASP A 88 -3.64 12.32 4.80
C ASP A 88 -2.39 12.90 4.14
N ILE A 89 -1.35 12.08 4.09
CA ILE A 89 -0.06 12.44 3.50
C ILE A 89 0.02 11.81 2.12
N VAL A 90 0.50 12.55 1.14
CA VAL A 90 0.80 12.02 -0.20
C VAL A 90 2.31 12.08 -0.40
N MET A 91 2.91 10.93 -0.74
CA MET A 91 4.31 10.82 -1.08
C MET A 91 4.46 10.26 -2.50
N GLU A 92 5.12 11.02 -3.36
CA GLU A 92 5.41 10.57 -4.72
C GLU A 92 6.54 9.55 -4.72
N LYS A 93 6.42 8.56 -5.59
CA LYS A 93 7.47 7.57 -5.86
C LYS A 93 7.65 7.36 -7.35
N LYS A 94 8.83 6.88 -7.74
CA LYS A 94 9.20 6.60 -9.14
C LYS A 94 9.34 5.11 -9.44
N LYS A 95 9.29 4.26 -8.43
CA LYS A 95 9.49 2.81 -8.53
C LYS A 95 8.45 2.05 -7.70
N ASP A 96 8.49 0.73 -7.79
CA ASP A 96 7.53 -0.14 -7.14
C ASP A 96 7.57 -0.05 -5.61
N SER A 97 8.78 0.01 -5.02
CA SER A 97 8.93 0.22 -3.57
C SER A 97 8.61 1.66 -3.18
N GLY A 98 7.80 1.81 -2.13
CA GLY A 98 7.52 3.11 -1.51
C GLY A 98 8.71 3.75 -0.81
N PHE A 99 9.80 3.01 -0.59
CA PHE A 99 11.01 3.50 0.08
C PHE A 99 12.12 3.93 -0.89
N PHE A 100 12.01 3.53 -2.18
CA PHE A 100 13.08 3.79 -3.14
C PHE A 100 13.10 5.26 -3.56
N GLU A 101 14.16 5.97 -3.16
CA GLU A 101 14.37 7.40 -3.46
C GLU A 101 13.18 8.29 -3.04
N THR A 102 12.62 8.02 -1.84
CA THR A 102 11.53 8.79 -1.21
C THR A 102 11.89 9.17 0.22
N ASP A 103 11.17 10.14 0.78
CA ASP A 103 11.32 10.57 2.17
C ASP A 103 10.54 9.68 3.17
N LEU A 104 9.99 8.53 2.72
CA LEU A 104 9.15 7.69 3.56
C LEU A 104 9.88 7.19 4.81
N HIS A 105 11.12 6.70 4.65
CA HIS A 105 11.90 6.21 5.78
C HIS A 105 12.14 7.30 6.83
N ASP A 106 12.55 8.47 6.40
CA ASP A 106 12.83 9.60 7.29
C ASP A 106 11.57 10.07 8.01
N TYR A 107 10.43 10.10 7.30
CA TYR A 107 9.14 10.41 7.91
C TYR A 107 8.75 9.40 9.00
N LEU A 108 8.85 8.11 8.71
CA LEU A 108 8.51 7.04 9.66
C LEU A 108 9.41 7.10 10.91
N GLN A 109 10.71 7.28 10.72
CA GLN A 109 11.66 7.42 11.85
C GLN A 109 11.38 8.66 12.70
N LYS A 110 11.18 9.82 12.07
CA LYS A 110 10.89 11.07 12.78
C LYS A 110 9.62 11.01 13.63
N ASN A 111 8.68 10.15 13.25
CA ASN A 111 7.42 9.96 13.97
C ASN A 111 7.43 8.70 14.85
N ASP A 112 8.60 8.08 15.07
CA ASP A 112 8.80 6.85 15.85
C ASP A 112 7.88 5.70 15.41
N ILE A 113 7.55 5.59 14.11
CA ILE A 113 6.77 4.49 13.56
C ILE A 113 7.66 3.26 13.49
N ASP A 114 7.20 2.16 14.08
CA ASP A 114 7.88 0.87 14.07
C ASP A 114 7.16 -0.20 13.24
N THR A 115 5.90 0.05 12.91
CA THR A 115 5.05 -0.92 12.22
C THR A 115 4.31 -0.26 11.06
N VAL A 116 4.44 -0.82 9.87
CA VAL A 116 3.74 -0.34 8.67
C VAL A 116 2.66 -1.32 8.22
N ILE A 117 1.47 -0.78 7.91
CA ILE A 117 0.34 -1.51 7.34
C ILE A 117 0.33 -1.21 5.86
N ILE A 118 0.55 -2.21 5.00
CA ILE A 118 0.73 -2.00 3.56
C ILE A 118 -0.50 -2.50 2.80
N THR A 119 -1.11 -1.61 2.02
CA THR A 119 -2.35 -1.83 1.28
C THR A 119 -2.29 -1.29 -0.15
N GLY A 120 -3.30 -1.57 -0.95
CA GLY A 120 -3.44 -1.05 -2.32
C GLY A 120 -3.09 -2.07 -3.39
N MET A 121 -2.33 -1.69 -4.42
CA MET A 121 -2.08 -2.55 -5.59
C MET A 121 -0.67 -2.34 -6.18
N GLN A 122 -0.14 -3.32 -6.94
CA GLN A 122 -0.59 -4.71 -7.05
C GLN A 122 0.12 -5.57 -6.01
N ALA A 123 -0.56 -6.57 -5.48
CA ALA A 123 -0.02 -7.41 -4.42
C ALA A 123 1.36 -7.98 -4.75
N GLN A 124 1.55 -8.54 -5.96
CA GLN A 124 2.81 -9.15 -6.41
C GLN A 124 3.89 -8.17 -6.88
N VAL A 125 3.62 -6.86 -6.90
CA VAL A 125 4.57 -5.83 -7.35
C VAL A 125 4.82 -4.81 -6.23
N CYS A 126 4.05 -3.74 -6.18
CA CYS A 126 4.31 -2.62 -5.27
C CYS A 126 4.11 -2.99 -3.80
N ILE A 127 3.12 -3.85 -3.48
CA ILE A 127 2.91 -4.32 -2.11
C ILE A 127 4.07 -5.19 -1.65
N GLN A 128 4.42 -6.20 -2.43
CA GLN A 128 5.48 -7.16 -2.10
C GLN A 128 6.85 -6.48 -2.00
N THR A 129 7.18 -5.57 -2.93
CA THR A 129 8.45 -4.84 -2.92
C THR A 129 8.53 -3.82 -1.78
N THR A 130 7.45 -3.10 -1.49
CA THR A 130 7.40 -2.16 -0.36
C THR A 130 7.50 -2.91 0.97
N ALA A 131 6.84 -4.07 1.10
CA ALA A 131 6.89 -4.90 2.31
C ALA A 131 8.30 -5.45 2.57
N ALA A 132 8.96 -5.98 1.53
CA ALA A 132 10.35 -6.45 1.65
C ALA A 132 11.31 -5.33 2.02
N ASP A 133 11.19 -4.16 1.39
CA ASP A 133 12.04 -3.00 1.68
C ASP A 133 11.79 -2.46 3.11
N ALA A 134 10.53 -2.43 3.57
CA ALA A 134 10.20 -2.11 4.96
C ALA A 134 10.87 -3.09 5.94
N HIS A 135 10.76 -4.38 5.69
CA HIS A 135 11.38 -5.43 6.50
C HIS A 135 12.90 -5.28 6.56
N PHE A 136 13.58 -5.02 5.44
CA PHE A 136 15.03 -4.80 5.39
C PHE A 136 15.47 -3.55 6.17
N ARG A 137 14.58 -2.58 6.36
CA ARG A 137 14.81 -1.37 7.17
C ARG A 137 14.47 -1.56 8.64
N GLY A 138 14.03 -2.76 9.05
CA GLY A 138 13.69 -3.09 10.44
C GLY A 138 12.29 -2.73 10.88
N TYR A 139 11.37 -2.40 9.96
CA TYR A 139 9.97 -2.22 10.30
C TYR A 139 9.25 -3.55 10.44
N ASN A 140 8.34 -3.62 11.38
CA ASN A 140 7.31 -4.64 11.41
C ASN A 140 6.32 -4.39 10.27
N VAL A 141 5.89 -5.45 9.58
CA VAL A 141 5.01 -5.34 8.42
C VAL A 141 3.71 -6.10 8.65
N VAL A 142 2.61 -5.42 8.43
CA VAL A 142 1.26 -6.02 8.41
C VAL A 142 0.66 -5.79 7.02
N VAL A 143 0.10 -6.84 6.41
CA VAL A 143 -0.59 -6.75 5.12
C VAL A 143 -2.02 -7.23 5.28
N PRO A 144 -3.01 -6.33 5.21
CA PRO A 144 -4.41 -6.72 5.21
C PRO A 144 -4.75 -7.56 3.97
N SER A 145 -5.15 -8.82 4.18
CA SER A 145 -5.37 -9.78 3.07
C SER A 145 -6.46 -9.34 2.10
N ASP A 146 -7.46 -8.64 2.57
CA ASP A 146 -8.58 -8.06 1.82
C ASP A 146 -8.42 -6.56 1.53
N GLY A 147 -7.28 -5.97 1.93
CA GLY A 147 -6.87 -4.60 1.65
C GLY A 147 -5.85 -4.48 0.51
N VAL A 148 -5.56 -5.57 -0.20
CA VAL A 148 -4.67 -5.60 -1.36
C VAL A 148 -5.31 -6.28 -2.54
N VAL A 149 -5.08 -5.75 -3.74
CA VAL A 149 -5.64 -6.28 -4.99
C VAL A 149 -4.56 -6.55 -6.03
N SER A 150 -4.87 -7.47 -6.93
CA SER A 150 -4.14 -7.74 -8.17
C SER A 150 -5.12 -7.85 -9.32
N THR A 151 -4.64 -7.86 -10.55
CA THR A 151 -5.49 -8.11 -11.73
C THR A 151 -6.01 -9.55 -11.72
N ARG A 152 -5.15 -10.51 -11.36
CA ARG A 152 -5.50 -11.94 -11.26
C ARG A 152 -5.44 -12.39 -9.80
N GLU A 153 -6.40 -13.18 -9.39
CA GLU A 153 -6.48 -13.69 -8.02
C GLU A 153 -5.29 -14.60 -7.67
N GLU A 154 -4.79 -15.38 -8.64
CA GLU A 154 -3.61 -16.24 -8.42
C GLU A 154 -2.36 -15.42 -8.07
N ASP A 155 -2.19 -14.23 -8.66
CA ASP A 155 -1.05 -13.36 -8.36
C ASP A 155 -1.18 -12.76 -6.95
N ARG A 156 -2.40 -12.40 -6.54
CA ARG A 156 -2.69 -11.92 -5.19
C ARG A 156 -2.42 -13.02 -4.16
N THR A 157 -2.94 -14.23 -4.37
CA THR A 157 -2.77 -15.37 -3.47
C THR A 157 -1.30 -15.70 -3.27
N ARG A 158 -0.53 -15.84 -4.35
CA ARG A 158 0.93 -16.10 -4.26
C ARG A 158 1.70 -15.01 -3.53
N ALA A 159 1.33 -13.75 -3.76
CA ALA A 159 1.97 -12.65 -3.07
C ALA A 159 1.69 -12.68 -1.57
N LEU A 160 0.44 -12.92 -1.16
CA LEU A 160 0.07 -13.03 0.25
C LEU A 160 0.74 -14.24 0.94
N GLU A 161 0.81 -15.38 0.27
CA GLU A 161 1.54 -16.56 0.77
C GLU A 161 3.02 -16.26 0.99
N TRP A 162 3.66 -15.61 0.01
CA TRP A 162 5.07 -15.22 0.14
C TRP A 162 5.28 -14.22 1.28
N LEU A 163 4.44 -13.19 1.38
CA LEU A 163 4.51 -12.19 2.43
C LEU A 163 4.37 -12.81 3.82
N ALA A 164 3.38 -13.69 4.00
CA ALA A 164 3.15 -14.40 5.26
C ALA A 164 4.31 -15.34 5.64
N SER A 165 4.97 -15.93 4.65
CA SER A 165 6.10 -16.85 4.88
C SER A 165 7.43 -16.16 5.14
N TYR A 166 7.55 -14.86 4.82
CA TYR A 166 8.85 -14.20 4.80
C TYR A 166 8.94 -12.95 5.68
N CYS A 167 8.07 -11.97 5.53
CA CYS A 167 8.32 -10.65 6.08
C CYS A 167 7.09 -9.92 6.67
N ALA A 168 5.89 -10.50 6.61
CA ALA A 168 4.71 -9.79 7.05
C ALA A 168 3.72 -10.67 7.84
N VAL A 169 3.00 -10.06 8.75
CA VAL A 169 1.78 -10.63 9.30
C VAL A 169 0.64 -10.34 8.33
N VAL A 170 -0.02 -11.38 7.84
CA VAL A 170 -1.16 -11.26 6.93
C VAL A 170 -2.45 -11.58 7.70
N ALA A 171 -3.39 -10.62 7.73
CA ALA A 171 -4.67 -10.76 8.44
C ALA A 171 -5.75 -9.91 7.76
N PRO A 172 -7.06 -10.21 7.91
CA PRO A 172 -8.13 -9.36 7.38
C PRO A 172 -8.11 -7.94 7.95
N MET A 173 -8.57 -6.94 7.17
CA MET A 173 -8.69 -5.54 7.59
C MET A 173 -9.41 -5.38 8.94
N ALA A 174 -10.52 -6.10 9.12
CA ALA A 174 -11.30 -6.06 10.37
C ALA A 174 -10.48 -6.49 11.59
N GLU A 175 -9.67 -7.54 11.45
CA GLU A 175 -8.79 -8.02 12.51
C GLU A 175 -7.64 -7.04 12.78
N VAL A 176 -7.05 -6.47 11.73
CA VAL A 176 -6.00 -5.45 11.86
C VAL A 176 -6.52 -4.24 12.63
N ALA A 177 -7.68 -3.69 12.24
CA ALA A 177 -8.29 -2.54 12.92
C ALA A 177 -8.67 -2.86 14.38
N ARG A 178 -9.19 -4.08 14.64
CA ARG A 178 -9.52 -4.53 15.98
C ARG A 178 -8.28 -4.58 16.88
N ARG A 179 -7.20 -5.22 16.42
CA ARG A 179 -5.96 -5.35 17.21
C ARG A 179 -5.32 -4.02 17.55
N ILE A 180 -5.29 -3.09 16.58
CA ILE A 180 -4.78 -1.73 16.82
C ILE A 180 -5.66 -1.02 17.86
N GLY A 181 -6.98 -1.10 17.73
CA GLY A 181 -7.92 -0.43 18.63
C GLY A 181 -7.96 -1.01 20.05
N SER A 182 -7.63 -2.29 20.21
CA SER A 182 -7.53 -2.96 21.51
C SER A 182 -6.12 -3.02 22.10
N GLU A 183 -5.13 -2.44 21.40
CA GLU A 183 -3.71 -2.43 21.79
C GLU A 183 -3.09 -3.85 21.94
N GLU A 184 -3.69 -4.86 21.32
CA GLU A 184 -3.20 -6.24 21.40
C GLU A 184 -1.87 -6.46 20.64
N GLY A 185 -1.59 -5.62 19.64
CA GLY A 185 -0.42 -5.77 18.78
C GLY A 185 -0.49 -6.99 17.86
N PHE A 186 0.66 -7.32 17.28
CA PHE A 186 0.82 -8.45 16.35
C PHE A 186 2.03 -9.29 16.77
N ASP A 187 1.97 -10.60 16.52
CA ASP A 187 3.11 -11.48 16.69
C ASP A 187 3.90 -11.57 15.39
N PHE A 188 5.07 -10.96 15.37
CA PHE A 188 5.99 -10.93 14.21
C PHE A 188 7.02 -12.07 14.23
N SER A 189 6.99 -12.96 15.23
CA SER A 189 7.96 -14.05 15.34
C SER A 189 7.89 -15.04 14.18
N VAL A 190 6.72 -15.17 13.55
CA VAL A 190 6.50 -16.08 12.42
C VAL A 190 7.13 -15.56 11.12
N ALA A 191 7.21 -14.23 10.95
CA ALA A 191 7.85 -13.59 9.80
C ALA A 191 9.40 -13.64 9.84
N ALA A 192 9.98 -14.16 10.91
CA ALA A 192 11.43 -14.25 11.11
C ALA A 192 12.01 -15.64 10.79
N LEU A 193 11.23 -16.55 10.24
CA LEU A 193 11.73 -17.89 9.90
C LEU A 193 12.36 -17.89 8.50
N PRO A 194 13.59 -18.39 8.36
CA PRO A 194 14.29 -18.50 7.08
C PRO A 194 13.70 -19.53 6.14
#